data_19ececc51bd4ba55fa7398c8dceaf50d
#
_entry.id   19ececc51bd4ba55fa7398c8dceaf50d
#
_cell.length_a   1.000
_cell.length_b   1.000
_cell.length_c   1.000
_cell.angle_alpha   90.00
_cell.angle_beta   90.00
_cell.angle_gamma   90.00
#
_symmetry.space_group_name_H-M   'P 1'
#
loop_
_entity.id
_entity.type
_entity.pdbx_description
1 polymer ?
#
loop_
_entity_poly.entity_id
_entity_poly.type
_entity_poly.pdbx_seq_one_letter_code
_entity_poly.pdbx_strand_id
1 'polypeptide(L)'
;MKESKQILTCSQKRNDTLVIALENIYSLKDDIKDITFDTILRKSLQTKGMLNPILVCTDFDFKQTDIRNFERRAVEEDIRQTYRCLIGNNRYAYAVENGYTHIECLLVRTFDEVKKAHLLTQIEPRKM
;
A
#
# COMPACT_ATOMS: atom_id res chain seq x y z
N MET A 1 0.33 22.58 -19.87
CA MET A 1 -0.15 22.75 -18.54
C MET A 1 0.34 21.64 -17.62
N LYS A 2 0.79 22.04 -16.48
CA LYS A 2 1.40 21.11 -15.56
C LYS A 2 0.39 20.56 -14.57
N GLU A 3 0.32 19.29 -14.44
CA GLU A 3 -0.58 18.69 -13.46
C GLU A 3 0.04 18.74 -12.07
N SER A 4 -0.77 19.12 -11.12
CA SER A 4 -0.34 19.08 -9.72
C SER A 4 -0.34 17.67 -9.22
N LYS A 5 0.63 17.34 -8.40
CA LYS A 5 0.64 16.04 -7.73
C LYS A 5 -0.44 16.02 -6.68
N GLN A 6 -1.18 14.92 -6.65
CA GLN A 6 -2.17 14.66 -5.62
C GLN A 6 -1.66 13.47 -4.83
N ILE A 7 -1.16 13.72 -3.63
CA ILE A 7 -0.48 12.70 -2.85
C ILE A 7 -1.33 12.29 -1.66
N LEU A 8 -1.59 10.98 -1.54
CA LEU A 8 -2.24 10.45 -0.35
C LEU A 8 -1.16 10.14 0.66
N THR A 9 -1.12 10.89 1.74
CA THR A 9 -0.08 10.78 2.76
C THR A 9 -0.65 10.28 4.07
N CYS A 10 0.25 9.85 4.95
CA CYS A 10 -0.15 9.47 6.30
C CYS A 10 -0.52 10.69 7.09
N SER A 11 -1.48 10.51 8.01
CA SER A 11 -1.92 11.61 8.85
C SER A 11 -0.82 12.08 9.81
N GLN A 12 0.10 11.20 10.15
CA GLN A 12 1.25 11.58 10.97
C GLN A 12 2.50 11.54 10.10
N LYS A 13 3.35 12.51 10.31
CA LYS A 13 4.58 12.62 9.53
C LYS A 13 5.53 11.48 9.87
N ARG A 14 6.13 10.91 8.82
CA ARG A 14 7.10 9.83 8.97
C ARG A 14 8.35 10.14 8.16
N ASN A 15 9.47 9.58 8.61
CA ASN A 15 10.75 9.78 7.93
C ASN A 15 11.19 8.56 7.14
N ASP A 16 10.48 7.45 7.27
CA ASP A 16 10.89 6.18 6.68
C ASP A 16 10.09 5.78 5.46
N THR A 17 9.39 6.73 4.86
CA THR A 17 8.50 6.42 3.73
C THR A 17 8.98 7.07 2.45
N LEU A 18 8.42 6.59 1.34
CA LEU A 18 8.64 7.12 0.01
C LEU A 18 7.29 7.48 -0.59
N VAL A 19 7.29 8.48 -1.44
CA VAL A 19 6.10 8.83 -2.20
C VAL A 19 6.28 8.27 -3.61
N ILE A 20 5.39 7.38 -4.00
CA ILE A 20 5.51 6.65 -5.26
C ILE A 20 4.27 6.89 -6.10
N ALA A 21 4.48 7.11 -7.40
CA ALA A 21 3.37 7.29 -8.34
C ALA A 21 2.54 6.02 -8.40
N LEU A 22 1.22 6.17 -8.39
CA LEU A 22 0.32 5.01 -8.42
C LEU A 22 0.55 4.16 -9.65
N GLU A 23 0.87 4.78 -10.78
CA GLU A 23 1.09 4.04 -12.02
C GLU A 23 2.30 3.11 -11.94
N ASN A 24 3.19 3.33 -10.98
CA ASN A 24 4.38 2.50 -10.81
C ASN A 24 4.19 1.38 -9.80
N ILE A 25 2.98 1.22 -9.29
CA ILE A 25 2.67 0.20 -8.29
C ILE A 25 1.66 -0.78 -8.86
N TYR A 26 2.01 -2.07 -8.81
CA TYR A 26 1.08 -3.13 -9.17
C TYR A 26 0.29 -3.52 -7.92
N SER A 27 -1.02 -3.57 -8.04
CA SER A 27 -1.89 -3.89 -6.93
C SER A 27 -2.89 -4.97 -7.36
N LEU A 28 -3.14 -5.92 -6.47
CA LEU A 28 -4.11 -6.98 -6.71
C LEU A 28 -5.50 -6.43 -6.42
N LYS A 29 -6.27 -6.23 -7.47
CA LYS A 29 -7.58 -5.61 -7.34
C LYS A 29 -8.61 -6.50 -6.67
N ASP A 30 -8.36 -7.79 -6.67
CA ASP A 30 -9.32 -8.74 -6.12
C ASP A 30 -9.38 -8.73 -4.61
N ASP A 31 -8.56 -7.93 -3.97
CA ASP A 31 -8.58 -7.84 -2.51
C ASP A 31 -9.75 -7.05 -1.97
N ILE A 32 -10.39 -6.28 -2.81
CA ILE A 32 -11.52 -5.46 -2.36
C ILE A 32 -12.77 -6.28 -2.52
N LYS A 33 -13.12 -7.04 -1.48
CA LYS A 33 -14.22 -7.98 -1.60
C LYS A 33 -15.36 -7.73 -0.63
N ASP A 34 -15.11 -7.07 0.46
CA ASP A 34 -16.12 -6.84 1.48
C ASP A 34 -16.63 -5.41 1.36
N ILE A 35 -17.84 -5.26 0.87
CA ILE A 35 -18.42 -3.95 0.66
C ILE A 35 -18.52 -3.16 1.95
N THR A 36 -18.86 -3.83 3.04
CA THR A 36 -18.97 -3.17 4.33
C THR A 36 -17.61 -2.64 4.78
N PHE A 37 -16.59 -3.48 4.66
CA PHE A 37 -15.25 -3.07 5.03
C PHE A 37 -14.77 -1.94 4.14
N ASP A 38 -15.06 -2.01 2.86
CA ASP A 38 -14.67 -0.97 1.92
C ASP A 38 -15.32 0.36 2.29
N THR A 39 -16.59 0.33 2.67
CA THR A 39 -17.29 1.55 3.07
C THR A 39 -16.69 2.16 4.32
N ILE A 40 -16.36 1.33 5.30
CA ILE A 40 -15.73 1.79 6.54
C ILE A 40 -14.38 2.39 6.25
N LEU A 41 -13.60 1.73 5.41
CA LEU A 41 -12.28 2.22 5.04
C LEU A 41 -12.37 3.55 4.33
N ARG A 42 -13.29 3.67 3.38
CA ARG A 42 -13.46 4.93 2.65
C ARG A 42 -13.78 6.08 3.58
N LYS A 43 -14.68 5.83 4.52
CA LYS A 43 -15.08 6.86 5.47
C LYS A 43 -13.91 7.27 6.34
N SER A 44 -13.14 6.29 6.80
CA SER A 44 -11.98 6.56 7.63
C SER A 44 -10.95 7.39 6.88
N LEU A 45 -10.70 7.03 5.61
CA LEU A 45 -9.72 7.76 4.81
C LEU A 45 -10.18 9.18 4.52
N GLN A 46 -11.48 9.37 4.32
CA GLN A 46 -12.02 10.70 4.05
C GLN A 46 -11.90 11.61 5.27
N THR A 47 -12.08 11.06 6.46
CA THR A 47 -12.12 11.87 7.67
C THR A 47 -10.79 11.98 8.37
N LYS A 48 -10.01 10.92 8.36
CA LYS A 48 -8.76 10.87 9.14
C LYS A 48 -7.51 10.76 8.28
N GLY A 49 -7.69 10.52 6.99
CA GLY A 49 -6.56 10.26 6.14
C GLY A 49 -6.01 8.87 6.38
N MET A 50 -4.86 8.60 5.80
CA MET A 50 -4.23 7.29 5.89
C MET A 50 -3.44 7.21 7.20
N LEU A 51 -3.72 6.19 8.01
CA LEU A 51 -3.03 6.06 9.29
C LEU A 51 -1.61 5.52 9.12
N ASN A 52 -1.47 4.55 8.23
CA ASN A 52 -0.19 3.92 7.96
C ASN A 52 0.08 3.88 6.48
N PRO A 53 1.35 3.91 6.06
CA PRO A 53 1.66 3.80 4.64
C PRO A 53 1.33 2.40 4.14
N ILE A 54 1.10 2.28 2.84
CA ILE A 54 0.99 0.94 2.26
C ILE A 54 2.39 0.36 2.20
N LEU A 55 2.47 -0.98 2.23
CA LEU A 55 3.75 -1.66 2.15
C LEU A 55 3.98 -2.14 0.73
N VAL A 56 5.12 -1.77 0.16
CA VAL A 56 5.47 -2.16 -1.20
C VAL A 56 6.87 -2.74 -1.23
N CYS A 57 7.14 -3.56 -2.23
CA CYS A 57 8.49 -4.01 -2.54
C CYS A 57 8.72 -3.79 -4.03
N THR A 58 10.00 -3.78 -4.42
CA THR A 58 10.29 -3.74 -5.86
C THR A 58 9.96 -5.10 -6.46
N ASP A 59 9.62 -5.10 -7.74
CA ASP A 59 9.40 -6.36 -8.45
C ASP A 59 10.66 -7.20 -8.44
N PHE A 60 11.83 -6.54 -8.50
CA PHE A 60 13.10 -7.24 -8.45
C PHE A 60 13.24 -8.02 -7.13
N ASP A 61 13.00 -7.36 -5.99
CA ASP A 61 13.10 -8.02 -4.70
C ASP A 61 12.04 -9.09 -4.53
N PHE A 62 10.86 -8.86 -5.08
CA PHE A 62 9.79 -9.86 -5.03
C PHE A 62 10.24 -11.17 -5.64
N LYS A 63 11.00 -11.09 -6.72
CA LYS A 63 11.45 -12.27 -7.45
C LYS A 63 12.75 -12.85 -6.89
N GLN A 64 13.54 -12.05 -6.19
CA GLN A 64 14.88 -12.47 -5.76
C GLN A 64 14.98 -12.82 -4.28
N THR A 65 14.02 -12.44 -3.47
CA THR A 65 14.09 -12.69 -2.04
C THR A 65 12.91 -13.52 -1.58
N ASP A 66 12.88 -13.79 -0.27
CA ASP A 66 11.81 -14.58 0.32
C ASP A 66 10.52 -13.80 0.54
N ILE A 67 10.49 -12.54 0.17
CA ILE A 67 9.31 -11.72 0.35
C ILE A 67 8.12 -12.29 -0.41
N ARG A 68 8.40 -13.01 -1.48
CA ARG A 68 7.38 -13.68 -2.28
C ARG A 68 6.55 -14.65 -1.43
N ASN A 69 7.13 -15.18 -0.37
CA ASN A 69 6.43 -16.13 0.50
C ASN A 69 5.30 -15.49 1.29
N PHE A 70 5.29 -14.18 1.39
CA PHE A 70 4.19 -13.47 2.05
C PHE A 70 2.91 -13.56 1.23
N GLU A 71 3.05 -13.56 -0.10
CA GLU A 71 1.89 -13.53 -0.98
C GLU A 71 1.45 -14.95 -1.31
N ARG A 72 0.23 -15.28 -0.88
CA ARG A 72 -0.30 -16.63 -1.08
C ARG A 72 -1.33 -16.70 -2.19
N ARG A 73 -1.66 -15.57 -2.76
CA ARG A 73 -2.63 -15.54 -3.85
C ARG A 73 -1.90 -15.75 -5.17
N ALA A 74 -2.68 -16.08 -6.19
CA ALA A 74 -2.10 -16.15 -7.52
C ALA A 74 -1.58 -14.78 -7.90
N VAL A 75 -0.32 -14.70 -8.27
CA VAL A 75 0.31 -13.43 -8.61
C VAL A 75 0.66 -13.40 -10.08
N GLU A 76 0.61 -12.20 -10.62
CA GLU A 76 1.05 -11.97 -11.99
C GLU A 76 2.57 -11.99 -12.00
N GLU A 77 3.15 -12.86 -12.83
CA GLU A 77 4.60 -12.96 -12.87
C GLU A 77 5.25 -11.80 -13.61
N ASP A 78 4.62 -11.37 -14.69
CA ASP A 78 5.17 -10.29 -15.51
C ASP A 78 4.33 -9.04 -15.37
N ILE A 79 4.88 -8.05 -14.71
CA ILE A 79 4.19 -6.77 -14.55
C ILE A 79 5.06 -5.68 -15.15
N ARG A 80 4.42 -4.55 -15.46
CA ARG A 80 5.15 -3.42 -16.01
C ARG A 80 5.64 -2.47 -14.94
N GLN A 81 5.01 -2.53 -13.77
CA GLN A 81 5.32 -1.61 -12.68
C GLN A 81 6.61 -2.00 -11.98
N THR A 82 7.26 -1.00 -11.39
CA THR A 82 8.49 -1.22 -10.64
C THR A 82 8.22 -1.84 -9.28
N TYR A 83 7.06 -1.51 -8.70
CA TYR A 83 6.74 -1.91 -7.33
C TYR A 83 5.50 -2.78 -7.27
N ARG A 84 5.44 -3.62 -6.24
CA ARG A 84 4.28 -4.44 -5.95
C ARG A 84 3.73 -4.06 -4.58
N CYS A 85 2.42 -3.87 -4.49
CA CYS A 85 1.77 -3.58 -3.22
C CYS A 85 1.54 -4.89 -2.47
N LEU A 86 2.08 -4.98 -1.27
CA LEU A 86 1.94 -6.19 -0.45
C LEU A 86 0.80 -6.04 0.55
N ILE A 87 0.70 -4.88 1.17
CA ILE A 87 -0.35 -4.59 2.15
C ILE A 87 -0.91 -3.22 1.82
N GLY A 88 -2.22 -3.13 1.76
CA GLY A 88 -2.87 -1.85 1.51
C GLY A 88 -3.49 -1.74 0.14
N ASN A 89 -3.86 -2.87 -0.48
CA ASN A 89 -4.49 -2.82 -1.80
C ASN A 89 -5.78 -2.03 -1.80
N ASN A 90 -6.53 -2.06 -0.69
CA ASN A 90 -7.75 -1.26 -0.59
C ASN A 90 -7.44 0.23 -0.55
N ARG A 91 -6.38 0.61 0.16
CA ARG A 91 -5.98 2.03 0.20
C ARG A 91 -5.47 2.48 -1.16
N TYR A 92 -4.78 1.59 -1.85
CA TYR A 92 -4.34 1.88 -3.21
C TYR A 92 -5.54 2.15 -4.12
N ALA A 93 -6.56 1.28 -4.05
CA ALA A 93 -7.75 1.43 -4.86
C ALA A 93 -8.48 2.74 -4.53
N TYR A 94 -8.55 3.08 -3.25
CA TYR A 94 -9.14 4.34 -2.84
C TYR A 94 -8.41 5.53 -3.49
N ALA A 95 -7.09 5.47 -3.49
CA ALA A 95 -6.29 6.54 -4.06
C ALA A 95 -6.58 6.69 -5.56
N VAL A 96 -6.65 5.57 -6.26
CA VAL A 96 -6.95 5.60 -7.70
C VAL A 96 -8.34 6.20 -7.95
N GLU A 97 -9.32 5.74 -7.19
CA GLU A 97 -10.70 6.19 -7.39
C GLU A 97 -10.90 7.67 -7.10
N ASN A 98 -10.10 8.22 -6.23
CA ASN A 98 -10.27 9.60 -5.81
C ASN A 98 -9.28 10.57 -6.45
N GLY A 99 -8.63 10.14 -7.53
CA GLY A 99 -7.84 11.04 -8.33
C GLY A 99 -6.46 11.36 -7.80
N TYR A 100 -5.98 10.62 -6.82
CA TYR A 100 -4.61 10.78 -6.37
C TYR A 100 -3.66 10.30 -7.44
N THR A 101 -2.50 10.89 -7.50
CA THR A 101 -1.46 10.47 -8.43
C THR A 101 -0.34 9.73 -7.74
N HIS A 102 -0.17 9.95 -6.45
CA HIS A 102 0.91 9.36 -5.66
C HIS A 102 0.38 8.90 -4.32
N ILE A 103 1.11 7.99 -3.68
CA ILE A 103 0.74 7.50 -2.36
C ILE A 103 2.00 7.27 -1.53
N GLU A 104 1.89 7.52 -0.24
CA GLU A 104 3.01 7.31 0.68
C GLU A 104 3.15 5.83 0.97
N CYS A 105 4.37 5.32 0.83
CA CYS A 105 4.65 3.89 0.93
C CYS A 105 5.82 3.62 1.85
N LEU A 106 5.80 2.47 2.48
CA LEU A 106 6.95 1.94 3.19
C LEU A 106 7.55 0.84 2.33
N LEU A 107 8.80 1.00 1.96
CA LEU A 107 9.49 0.02 1.10
C LEU A 107 10.06 -1.08 1.97
N VAL A 108 9.71 -2.31 1.68
CA VAL A 108 10.24 -3.48 2.38
C VAL A 108 10.94 -4.38 1.38
N ARG A 109 11.91 -5.16 1.86
CA ARG A 109 12.75 -5.95 0.98
C ARG A 109 12.76 -7.43 1.30
N THR A 110 12.37 -7.81 2.51
CA THR A 110 12.37 -9.21 2.93
C THR A 110 11.08 -9.53 3.64
N PHE A 111 10.81 -10.82 3.74
CA PHE A 111 9.63 -11.30 4.45
C PHE A 111 9.65 -10.85 5.91
N ASP A 112 10.83 -10.87 6.51
CA ASP A 112 10.95 -10.44 7.90
C ASP A 112 10.57 -8.98 8.08
N GLU A 113 10.98 -8.13 7.16
CA GLU A 113 10.61 -6.71 7.21
C GLU A 113 9.11 -6.51 7.07
N VAL A 114 8.47 -7.32 6.22
CA VAL A 114 7.02 -7.25 6.08
C VAL A 114 6.35 -7.61 7.39
N LYS A 115 6.80 -8.68 8.03
CA LYS A 115 6.21 -9.11 9.29
C LYS A 115 6.34 -8.05 10.37
N LYS A 116 7.49 -7.45 10.48
CA LYS A 116 7.71 -6.42 11.50
C LYS A 116 6.83 -5.21 11.25
N ALA A 117 6.78 -4.76 10.02
CA ALA A 117 5.96 -3.59 9.70
C ALA A 117 4.48 -3.89 9.91
N HIS A 118 4.04 -5.08 9.52
CA HIS A 118 2.64 -5.47 9.66
C HIS A 118 2.24 -5.55 11.13
N LEU A 119 3.09 -6.11 11.96
CA LEU A 119 2.81 -6.20 13.38
C LEU A 119 2.67 -4.83 14.02
N LEU A 120 3.55 -3.91 13.66
CA LEU A 120 3.47 -2.57 14.20
C LEU A 120 2.18 -1.88 13.80
N THR A 121 1.74 -2.03 12.56
CA THR A 121 0.51 -1.40 12.11
C THR A 121 -0.70 -2.00 12.77
N GLN A 122 -0.64 -3.24 13.19
CA GLN A 122 -1.76 -3.87 13.84
C GLN A 122 -1.84 -3.57 15.32
N ILE A 123 -0.70 -3.35 15.95
CA ILE A 123 -0.68 -3.09 17.38
C ILE A 123 -1.21 -1.72 17.72
N GLU A 124 -0.79 -0.71 16.97
CA GLU A 124 -1.16 0.67 17.26
C GLU A 124 -2.65 0.92 17.30
N PRO A 125 -3.41 0.49 16.30
CA PRO A 125 -4.83 0.82 16.29
C PRO A 125 -5.62 0.13 17.39
N ARG A 126 -5.02 -0.82 18.06
CA ARG A 126 -5.71 -1.57 19.10
C ARG A 126 -5.51 -1.02 20.47
N LYS A 127 -4.92 0.10 20.55
CA LYS A 127 -4.71 0.70 21.84
C LYS A 127 -6.03 0.99 22.48
N MET A 128 -6.22 0.49 23.63
CA MET A 128 -7.51 0.62 24.28
C MET A 128 -7.46 1.60 25.39
#